data_40f09615bb5e6e01924a77629b87d4b9
#
_entry.id   40f09615bb5e6e01924a77629b87d4b9
#
_cell.length_a   1.000
_cell.length_b   1.000
_cell.length_c   1.000
_cell.angle_alpha   90.00
_cell.angle_beta   90.00
_cell.angle_gamma   90.00
#
_symmetry.space_group_name_H-M   'P 1'
#
loop_
_entity.id
_entity.type
_entity.pdbx_description
1 polymer ?
#
loop_
_entity_poly.entity_id
_entity_poly.type
_entity_poly.pdbx_seq_one_letter_code
_entity_poly.pdbx_strand_id
1 'polypeptide(L)'
;PYQITTPILFRLIKYRHLFSRAILMMQEEVAARIMAVPGGRDYGRLTVGVGIHCDTDPGFKVAPGAFSPPPKVWSRVLRFEFLAQPRYKIVDQALFDRLLLAFFSQRRKQIINPLRGLLSNLKRDEICEQLVASGFAPDARPATLAPAEMVRLADCVGEWAKI
;
A
#
# COMPACT_ATOMS: atom_id res chain seq x y z
N PRO A 1 -21.27 7.29 -0.92
CA PRO A 1 -20.59 8.16 0.07
C PRO A 1 -19.07 7.89 0.02
N TYR A 2 -18.27 8.93 -0.23
CA TYR A 2 -16.81 8.79 -0.39
C TYR A 2 -16.09 8.25 0.85
N GLN A 3 -16.67 8.44 2.03
CA GLN A 3 -16.09 7.98 3.31
C GLN A 3 -15.93 6.47 3.41
N ILE A 4 -16.75 5.70 2.69
CA ILE A 4 -16.72 4.23 2.73
C ILE A 4 -15.96 3.60 1.56
N THR A 5 -15.39 4.40 0.65
CA THR A 5 -14.69 3.90 -0.55
C THR A 5 -13.57 2.92 -0.18
N THR A 6 -12.66 3.34 0.71
CA THR A 6 -11.53 2.49 1.11
C THR A 6 -11.97 1.22 1.85
N PRO A 7 -12.87 1.27 2.86
CA PRO A 7 -13.43 0.07 3.47
C PRO A 7 -14.11 -0.89 2.48
N ILE A 8 -14.90 -0.37 1.54
CA ILE A 8 -15.55 -1.21 0.53
C ILE A 8 -14.50 -1.88 -0.36
N LEU A 9 -13.51 -1.14 -0.84
CA LEU A 9 -12.47 -1.69 -1.71
C LEU A 9 -11.71 -2.84 -1.04
N PHE A 10 -11.28 -2.67 0.22
CA PHE A 10 -10.62 -3.76 0.96
C PHE A 10 -11.57 -4.92 1.25
N ARG A 11 -12.85 -4.68 1.43
CA ARG A 11 -13.84 -5.75 1.55
C ARG A 11 -14.00 -6.53 0.24
N LEU A 12 -14.04 -5.85 -0.90
CA LEU A 12 -14.05 -6.51 -2.22
C LEU A 12 -12.76 -7.32 -2.45
N ILE A 13 -11.60 -6.78 -2.09
CA ILE A 13 -10.32 -7.50 -2.14
C ILE A 13 -10.35 -8.76 -1.27
N LYS A 14 -10.91 -8.69 -0.06
CA LYS A 14 -11.06 -9.85 0.83
C LYS A 14 -11.92 -10.96 0.20
N TYR A 15 -12.98 -10.58 -0.50
CA TYR A 15 -13.92 -11.52 -1.16
C TYR A 15 -13.68 -11.63 -2.68
N ARG A 16 -12.49 -11.31 -3.17
CA ARG A 16 -12.15 -11.26 -4.60
C ARG A 16 -12.40 -12.57 -5.35
N HIS A 17 -12.40 -13.69 -4.65
CA HIS A 17 -12.75 -15.00 -5.25
C HIS A 17 -14.20 -15.07 -5.77
N LEU A 18 -15.07 -14.14 -5.36
CA LEU A 18 -16.46 -14.04 -5.83
C LEU A 18 -16.62 -13.06 -7.01
N PHE A 19 -15.56 -12.30 -7.35
CA PHE A 19 -15.63 -11.23 -8.35
C PHE A 19 -14.42 -11.28 -9.27
N SER A 20 -14.64 -11.12 -10.58
CA SER A 20 -13.55 -10.94 -11.53
C SER A 20 -13.12 -9.46 -11.60
N ARG A 21 -14.08 -8.55 -11.46
CA ARG A 21 -13.85 -7.10 -11.56
C ARG A 21 -14.81 -6.29 -10.69
N ALA A 22 -14.42 -5.03 -10.46
CA ALA A 22 -15.29 -4.00 -9.92
C ALA A 22 -15.08 -2.67 -10.65
N ILE A 23 -16.14 -1.88 -10.76
CA ILE A 23 -16.08 -0.51 -11.27
C ILE A 23 -16.58 0.38 -10.14
N LEU A 24 -15.71 1.26 -9.65
CA LEU A 24 -16.00 2.11 -8.50
C LEU A 24 -15.72 3.58 -8.83
N MET A 25 -16.64 4.45 -8.44
CA MET A 25 -16.44 5.89 -8.46
C MET A 25 -16.00 6.37 -7.07
N MET A 26 -14.99 7.22 -7.05
CA MET A 26 -14.40 7.75 -5.83
C MET A 26 -13.89 9.18 -6.04
N GLN A 27 -13.48 9.84 -4.96
CA GLN A 27 -12.80 11.12 -5.06
C GLN A 27 -11.50 11.00 -5.87
N GLU A 28 -11.17 12.00 -6.68
CA GLU A 28 -9.96 12.04 -7.49
C GLU A 28 -8.69 11.82 -6.64
N GLU A 29 -8.64 12.37 -5.42
CA GLU A 29 -7.51 12.18 -4.50
C GLU A 29 -7.31 10.71 -4.12
N VAL A 30 -8.40 9.99 -3.85
CA VAL A 30 -8.34 8.55 -3.49
C VAL A 30 -7.90 7.74 -4.71
N ALA A 31 -8.43 8.05 -5.88
CA ALA A 31 -8.02 7.42 -7.14
C ALA A 31 -6.53 7.66 -7.44
N ALA A 32 -6.04 8.89 -7.25
CA ALA A 32 -4.63 9.23 -7.43
C ALA A 32 -3.72 8.42 -6.49
N ARG A 33 -4.13 8.23 -5.23
CA ARG A 33 -3.40 7.38 -4.27
C ARG A 33 -3.38 5.90 -4.68
N ILE A 34 -4.47 5.38 -5.23
CA ILE A 34 -4.53 3.99 -5.70
C ILE A 34 -3.57 3.77 -6.86
N MET A 35 -3.53 4.71 -7.82
CA MET A 35 -2.75 4.64 -9.05
C MET A 35 -1.32 5.17 -8.93
N ALA A 36 -0.91 5.63 -7.75
CA ALA A 36 0.40 6.23 -7.55
C ALA A 36 1.52 5.21 -7.80
N VAL A 37 2.71 5.72 -8.11
CA VAL A 37 3.92 4.92 -8.32
C VAL A 37 4.95 5.20 -7.22
N PRO A 38 5.88 4.27 -6.96
CA PRO A 38 6.98 4.49 -6.02
C PRO A 38 7.71 5.82 -6.28
N GLY A 39 8.03 6.56 -5.22
CA GLY A 39 8.60 7.90 -5.31
C GLY A 39 7.58 9.03 -5.50
N GLY A 40 6.40 8.72 -5.97
CA GLY A 40 5.32 9.70 -6.19
C GLY A 40 4.75 10.29 -4.89
N ARG A 41 4.20 11.52 -4.99
CA ARG A 41 3.62 12.24 -3.86
C ARG A 41 2.51 11.45 -3.16
N ASP A 42 1.67 10.76 -3.93
CA ASP A 42 0.47 10.08 -3.43
C ASP A 42 0.69 8.60 -3.14
N TYR A 43 1.92 8.09 -3.43
CA TYR A 43 2.29 6.71 -3.15
C TYR A 43 2.19 6.38 -1.66
N GLY A 44 1.52 5.29 -1.32
CA GLY A 44 1.25 4.97 0.07
C GLY A 44 0.65 3.59 0.31
N ARG A 45 0.19 3.37 1.54
CA ARG A 45 -0.41 2.10 1.97
C ARG A 45 -1.55 1.64 1.06
N LEU A 46 -2.37 2.59 0.59
CA LEU A 46 -3.49 2.27 -0.30
C LEU A 46 -3.01 1.76 -1.66
N THR A 47 -1.98 2.42 -2.23
CA THR A 47 -1.34 1.98 -3.49
C THR A 47 -0.85 0.55 -3.40
N VAL A 48 -0.05 0.25 -2.35
CA VAL A 48 0.56 -1.06 -2.15
C VAL A 48 -0.51 -2.11 -1.86
N GLY A 49 -1.43 -1.83 -0.92
CA GLY A 49 -2.46 -2.78 -0.51
C GLY A 49 -3.44 -3.14 -1.63
N VAL A 50 -3.73 -2.21 -2.54
CA VAL A 50 -4.57 -2.49 -3.72
C VAL A 50 -3.75 -3.17 -4.82
N GLY A 51 -2.57 -2.65 -5.15
CA GLY A 51 -1.75 -3.13 -6.26
C GLY A 51 -1.25 -4.57 -6.10
N ILE A 52 -1.22 -5.11 -4.88
CA ILE A 52 -0.92 -6.54 -4.64
C ILE A 52 -2.07 -7.45 -5.10
N HIS A 53 -3.29 -6.96 -5.09
CA HIS A 53 -4.50 -7.78 -5.30
C HIS A 53 -5.27 -7.46 -6.58
N CYS A 54 -5.00 -6.31 -7.19
CA CYS A 54 -5.75 -5.83 -8.35
C CYS A 54 -4.84 -5.18 -9.39
N ASP A 55 -5.19 -5.33 -10.67
CA ASP A 55 -4.84 -4.37 -11.70
C ASP A 55 -5.88 -3.25 -11.73
N THR A 56 -5.43 -2.02 -11.91
CA THR A 56 -6.30 -0.84 -11.87
C THR A 56 -6.19 -0.06 -13.17
N ASP A 57 -7.34 0.12 -13.83
CA ASP A 57 -7.46 0.96 -15.01
C ASP A 57 -7.97 2.35 -14.60
N PRO A 58 -7.34 3.45 -15.05
CA PRO A 58 -7.64 4.82 -14.61
C PRO A 58 -9.03 5.33 -15.03
N GLY A 59 -9.76 4.65 -15.90
CA GLY A 59 -11.10 5.03 -16.33
C GLY A 59 -11.21 6.49 -16.75
N PHE A 60 -12.21 7.22 -16.19
CA PHE A 60 -12.47 8.62 -16.55
C PHE A 60 -12.81 9.49 -15.34
N LYS A 61 -12.61 10.80 -15.48
CA LYS A 61 -12.96 11.80 -14.47
C LYS A 61 -14.42 12.25 -14.64
N VAL A 62 -15.05 12.59 -13.50
CA VAL A 62 -16.40 13.13 -13.44
C VAL A 62 -16.36 14.48 -12.71
N ALA A 63 -16.84 15.52 -13.36
CA ALA A 63 -16.86 16.86 -12.82
C ALA A 63 -17.91 17.01 -11.70
N PRO A 64 -17.70 17.90 -10.71
CA PRO A 64 -18.67 18.19 -9.67
C PRO A 64 -20.06 18.52 -10.17
N GLY A 65 -20.17 19.24 -11.31
CA GLY A 65 -21.45 19.63 -11.90
C GLY A 65 -22.31 18.48 -12.44
N ALA A 66 -21.78 17.26 -12.51
CA ALA A 66 -22.55 16.06 -12.87
C ALA A 66 -23.45 15.52 -11.73
N PHE A 67 -23.39 16.15 -10.55
CA PHE A 67 -24.10 15.69 -9.34
C PHE A 67 -25.05 16.75 -8.79
N SER A 68 -26.11 16.32 -8.14
CA SER A 68 -27.03 17.19 -7.39
C SER A 68 -27.26 16.61 -5.98
N PRO A 69 -26.86 17.31 -4.91
CA PRO A 69 -26.01 18.50 -4.90
C PRO A 69 -24.56 18.22 -5.36
N PRO A 70 -23.86 19.21 -5.93
CA PRO A 70 -22.50 19.01 -6.44
C PRO A 70 -21.50 18.81 -5.28
N PRO A 71 -20.58 17.83 -5.36
CA PRO A 71 -19.50 17.68 -4.40
C PRO A 71 -18.46 18.81 -4.60
N LYS A 72 -17.62 19.04 -3.57
CA LYS A 72 -16.55 20.04 -3.62
C LYS A 72 -15.33 19.62 -4.44
N VAL A 73 -15.25 18.35 -4.85
CA VAL A 73 -14.06 17.74 -5.47
C VAL A 73 -14.46 16.92 -6.69
N TRP A 74 -13.53 16.76 -7.61
CA TRP A 74 -13.67 15.87 -8.75
C TRP A 74 -13.77 14.41 -8.27
N SER A 75 -14.46 13.63 -9.07
CA SER A 75 -14.55 12.18 -8.94
C SER A 75 -13.81 11.50 -10.08
N ARG A 76 -13.44 10.25 -9.88
CA ARG A 76 -12.90 9.37 -10.91
C ARG A 76 -13.57 8.01 -10.82
N VAL A 77 -13.86 7.43 -11.94
CA VAL A 77 -14.26 6.03 -12.07
C VAL A 77 -13.00 5.23 -12.35
N LEU A 78 -12.75 4.21 -11.51
CA LEU A 78 -11.69 3.23 -11.72
C LEU A 78 -12.29 1.86 -11.98
N ARG A 79 -11.62 1.07 -12.82
CA ARG A 79 -11.89 -0.35 -13.00
C ARG A 79 -10.79 -1.15 -12.31
N PHE A 80 -11.20 -2.13 -11.52
CA PHE A 80 -10.34 -3.06 -10.82
C PHE A 80 -10.55 -4.46 -11.40
N GLU A 81 -9.47 -5.08 -11.85
CA GLU A 81 -9.44 -6.50 -12.23
C GLU A 81 -8.79 -7.25 -11.06
N PHE A 82 -9.56 -8.11 -10.39
CA PHE A 82 -9.07 -8.84 -9.23
C PHE A 82 -8.19 -10.01 -9.65
N LEU A 83 -7.00 -10.11 -9.06
CA LEU A 83 -6.10 -11.22 -9.28
C LEU A 83 -6.60 -12.46 -8.51
N ALA A 84 -6.58 -13.62 -9.14
CA ALA A 84 -6.94 -14.89 -8.49
C ALA A 84 -6.05 -15.18 -7.26
N GLN A 85 -4.77 -14.85 -7.37
CA GLN A 85 -3.80 -14.90 -6.27
C GLN A 85 -3.15 -13.52 -6.10
N PRO A 86 -2.71 -13.16 -4.89
CA PRO A 86 -1.92 -11.94 -4.69
C PRO A 86 -0.68 -11.95 -5.60
N ARG A 87 -0.32 -10.79 -6.13
CA ARG A 87 0.85 -10.61 -7.02
C ARG A 87 2.16 -11.10 -6.40
N TYR A 88 2.25 -11.02 -5.08
CA TYR A 88 3.40 -11.50 -4.30
C TYR A 88 2.89 -12.40 -3.18
N LYS A 89 3.63 -13.48 -2.91
CA LYS A 89 3.38 -14.35 -1.75
C LYS A 89 3.82 -13.59 -0.49
N ILE A 90 2.90 -13.35 0.42
CA ILE A 90 3.16 -12.75 1.73
C ILE A 90 3.14 -13.89 2.75
N VAL A 91 4.26 -14.08 3.47
CA VAL A 91 4.41 -15.17 4.45
C VAL A 91 3.60 -14.87 5.71
N ASP A 92 3.69 -13.64 6.22
CA ASP A 92 2.94 -13.17 7.39
C ASP A 92 2.18 -11.89 7.04
N GLN A 93 0.88 -12.02 6.78
CA GLN A 93 0.01 -10.90 6.43
C GLN A 93 -0.09 -9.87 7.56
N ALA A 94 -0.13 -10.32 8.83
CA ALA A 94 -0.28 -9.42 9.96
C ALA A 94 1.00 -8.56 10.15
N LEU A 95 2.17 -9.16 9.99
CA LEU A 95 3.44 -8.45 10.02
C LEU A 95 3.55 -7.46 8.85
N PHE A 96 3.18 -7.88 7.65
CA PHE A 96 3.18 -7.03 6.47
C PHE A 96 2.29 -5.79 6.66
N ASP A 97 1.07 -5.97 7.19
CA ASP A 97 0.14 -4.88 7.45
C ASP A 97 0.69 -3.90 8.50
N ARG A 98 1.35 -4.41 9.56
CA ARG A 98 2.03 -3.59 10.57
C ARG A 98 3.20 -2.82 9.97
N LEU A 99 4.00 -3.46 9.11
CA LEU A 99 5.11 -2.82 8.41
C LEU A 99 4.62 -1.69 7.51
N LEU A 100 3.59 -1.92 6.70
CA LEU A 100 2.99 -0.88 5.87
C LEU A 100 2.45 0.29 6.70
N LEU A 101 1.81 0.00 7.84
CA LEU A 101 1.31 1.04 8.74
C LEU A 101 2.46 1.88 9.30
N ALA A 102 3.52 1.23 9.81
CA ALA A 102 4.70 1.90 10.36
C ALA A 102 5.43 2.73 9.30
N PHE A 103 5.61 2.19 8.10
CA PHE A 103 6.29 2.85 6.99
C PHE A 103 5.55 4.09 6.51
N PHE A 104 4.26 4.00 6.29
CA PHE A 104 3.50 5.12 5.73
C PHE A 104 3.01 6.13 6.78
N SER A 105 3.13 5.82 8.08
CA SER A 105 3.05 6.83 9.13
C SER A 105 4.30 7.74 9.16
N GLN A 106 5.44 7.25 8.66
CA GLN A 106 6.73 7.94 8.63
C GLN A 106 7.36 7.97 7.22
N ARG A 107 6.56 8.08 6.17
CA ARG A 107 6.95 7.92 4.76
C ARG A 107 8.17 8.70 4.28
N ARG A 108 8.49 9.84 4.95
CA ARG A 108 9.64 10.69 4.63
C ARG A 108 10.89 10.38 5.45
N LYS A 109 10.79 9.56 6.47
CA LYS A 109 11.92 9.11 7.28
C LYS A 109 12.58 7.90 6.62
N GLN A 110 13.83 7.62 7.00
CA GLN A 110 14.54 6.41 6.59
C GLN A 110 13.84 5.16 7.13
N ILE A 111 13.90 4.05 6.40
CA ILE A 111 13.21 2.80 6.76
C ILE A 111 13.65 2.25 8.12
N ILE A 112 14.88 2.52 8.52
CA ILE A 112 15.40 2.10 9.83
C ILE A 112 14.57 2.65 10.99
N ASN A 113 14.01 3.87 10.86
CA ASN A 113 13.25 4.49 11.96
C ASN A 113 11.95 3.74 12.29
N PRO A 114 11.04 3.45 11.34
CA PRO A 114 9.87 2.62 11.63
C PRO A 114 10.23 1.17 11.98
N LEU A 115 11.34 0.61 11.45
CA LEU A 115 11.77 -0.76 11.80
C LEU A 115 12.19 -0.89 13.26
N ARG A 116 12.83 0.12 13.85
CA ARG A 116 13.15 0.14 15.29
C ARG A 116 11.90 0.01 16.17
N GLY A 117 10.77 0.51 15.73
CA GLY A 117 9.49 0.35 16.45
C GLY A 117 8.90 -1.07 16.32
N LEU A 118 9.23 -1.78 15.25
CA LEU A 118 8.76 -3.14 15.00
C LEU A 118 9.71 -4.20 15.61
N LEU A 119 11.00 -3.89 15.71
CA LEU A 119 12.09 -4.76 16.15
C LEU A 119 12.71 -4.20 17.43
N SER A 120 11.93 -4.10 18.52
CA SER A 120 12.38 -3.52 19.78
C SER A 120 13.44 -4.34 20.51
N ASN A 121 13.61 -5.61 20.12
CA ASN A 121 14.63 -6.53 20.61
C ASN A 121 16.01 -6.30 19.97
N LEU A 122 16.10 -5.60 18.84
CA LEU A 122 17.33 -5.33 18.12
C LEU A 122 17.80 -3.89 18.28
N LYS A 123 19.12 -3.70 18.37
CA LYS A 123 19.75 -2.38 18.34
C LYS A 123 19.75 -1.83 16.92
N ARG A 124 19.93 -0.49 16.79
CA ARG A 124 19.96 0.19 15.50
C ARG A 124 21.01 -0.39 14.55
N ASP A 125 22.20 -0.66 15.07
CA ASP A 125 23.33 -1.13 14.25
C ASP A 125 23.06 -2.55 13.74
N GLU A 126 22.48 -3.41 14.55
CA GLU A 126 22.05 -4.76 14.17
C GLU A 126 20.97 -4.71 13.06
N ILE A 127 19.99 -3.79 13.16
CA ILE A 127 19.00 -3.59 12.10
C ILE A 127 19.67 -3.08 10.82
N CYS A 128 20.66 -2.19 10.92
CA CYS A 128 21.44 -1.72 9.76
C CYS A 128 22.15 -2.87 9.06
N GLU A 129 22.84 -3.71 9.82
CA GLU A 129 23.57 -4.87 9.28
C GLU A 129 22.62 -5.85 8.58
N GLN A 130 21.47 -6.15 9.19
CA GLN A 130 20.46 -7.02 8.61
C GLN A 130 19.87 -6.43 7.31
N LEU A 131 19.61 -5.12 7.26
CA LEU A 131 19.14 -4.43 6.06
C LEU A 131 20.17 -4.57 4.92
N VAL A 132 21.44 -4.26 5.18
CA VAL A 132 22.52 -4.35 4.19
C VAL A 132 22.70 -5.80 3.72
N ALA A 133 22.73 -6.76 4.64
CA ALA A 133 22.83 -8.19 4.30
C ALA A 133 21.68 -8.69 3.43
N SER A 134 20.48 -8.09 3.59
CA SER A 134 19.29 -8.40 2.80
C SER A 134 19.15 -7.55 1.53
N GLY A 135 20.15 -6.72 1.21
CA GLY A 135 20.20 -5.90 0.00
C GLY A 135 19.31 -4.66 0.04
N PHE A 136 19.05 -4.12 1.25
CA PHE A 136 18.35 -2.85 1.43
C PHE A 136 19.29 -1.76 1.95
N ALA A 137 19.15 -0.56 1.40
CA ALA A 137 19.85 0.61 1.92
C ALA A 137 19.15 1.11 3.20
N PRO A 138 19.85 1.22 4.36
CA PRO A 138 19.24 1.67 5.62
C PRO A 138 18.67 3.09 5.57
N ASP A 139 19.19 3.92 4.67
CA ASP A 139 18.78 5.31 4.42
C ASP A 139 17.64 5.42 3.39
N ALA A 140 17.23 4.32 2.75
CA ALA A 140 16.08 4.29 1.87
C ALA A 140 14.82 4.80 2.59
N ARG A 141 13.85 5.29 1.83
CA ARG A 141 12.59 5.77 2.37
C ARG A 141 11.45 4.85 1.99
N PRO A 142 10.44 4.66 2.85
CA PRO A 142 9.27 3.86 2.50
C PRO A 142 8.61 4.26 1.19
N ALA A 143 8.59 5.57 0.90
CA ALA A 143 7.98 6.10 -0.30
C ALA A 143 8.68 5.69 -1.61
N THR A 144 9.91 5.23 -1.58
CA THR A 144 10.68 4.84 -2.77
C THR A 144 10.71 3.32 -3.01
N LEU A 145 10.33 2.53 -2.02
CA LEU A 145 10.32 1.07 -2.14
C LEU A 145 9.13 0.60 -3.00
N ALA A 146 9.42 -0.27 -3.97
CA ALA A 146 8.39 -0.94 -4.75
C ALA A 146 7.59 -1.94 -3.87
N PRO A 147 6.33 -2.29 -4.23
CA PRO A 147 5.54 -3.26 -3.48
C PRO A 147 6.24 -4.60 -3.27
N ALA A 148 6.96 -5.10 -4.29
CA ALA A 148 7.75 -6.33 -4.19
C ALA A 148 8.85 -6.25 -3.12
N GLU A 149 9.54 -5.09 -3.04
CA GLU A 149 10.58 -4.85 -2.05
C GLU A 149 10.00 -4.79 -0.64
N MET A 150 8.81 -4.18 -0.47
CA MET A 150 8.13 -4.14 0.82
C MET A 150 7.71 -5.52 1.31
N VAL A 151 7.24 -6.40 0.40
CA VAL A 151 6.92 -7.79 0.74
C VAL A 151 8.17 -8.54 1.15
N ARG A 152 9.24 -8.47 0.35
CA ARG A 152 10.54 -9.10 0.66
C ARG A 152 11.10 -8.60 2.00
N LEU A 153 11.01 -7.30 2.26
CA LEU A 153 11.47 -6.73 3.53
C LEU A 153 10.64 -7.22 4.72
N ALA A 154 9.32 -7.38 4.55
CA ALA A 154 8.46 -7.93 5.61
C ALA A 154 8.85 -9.37 5.97
N ASP A 155 9.16 -10.19 4.95
CA ASP A 155 9.60 -11.57 5.17
C ASP A 155 10.94 -11.59 5.94
N CYS A 156 11.92 -10.76 5.54
CA CYS A 156 13.18 -10.60 6.27
C CYS A 156 12.95 -10.16 7.73
N VAL A 157 12.12 -9.15 7.95
CA VAL A 157 11.77 -8.65 9.30
C VAL A 157 11.15 -9.75 10.16
N GLY A 158 10.34 -10.63 9.56
CA GLY A 158 9.77 -11.79 10.24
C GLY A 158 10.82 -12.82 10.70
N GLU A 159 11.93 -12.92 9.98
CA GLU A 159 13.06 -13.76 10.38
C GLU A 159 13.88 -13.09 11.48
N TRP A 160 14.17 -11.79 11.37
CA TRP A 160 14.94 -11.04 12.38
C TRP A 160 14.23 -10.95 13.74
N ALA A 161 12.90 -10.91 13.75
CA ALA A 161 12.12 -10.86 14.98
C ALA A 161 12.17 -12.17 15.80
N LYS A 162 12.70 -13.26 15.20
CA LYS A 162 12.88 -14.56 15.89
C LYS A 162 14.23 -14.71 16.58
N ILE A 163 15.17 -13.83 16.30
CA ILE A 163 16.50 -13.75 16.89
C ILE A 163 16.40 -13.01 18.23
#